data_77e080d91e3d61b1ede1026db90ac214
#
_entry.id   77e080d91e3d61b1ede1026db90ac214
#
_cell.length_a   1.000
_cell.length_b   1.000
_cell.length_c   1.000
_cell.angle_alpha   90.00
_cell.angle_beta   90.00
_cell.angle_gamma   90.00
#
_symmetry.space_group_name_H-M   'P 1'
#
loop_
_entity.id
_entity.type
_entity.pdbx_description
1 polymer ?
#
loop_
_entity_poly.entity_id
_entity_poly.type
_entity_poly.pdbx_seq_one_letter_code
_entity_poly.pdbx_strand_id
1 'polypeptide(L)'
;RYNYFYDNCTTRARDKIEESIQGKVVYPENEKVVSFRSILHEFMGDSHWSEFGIDLCLGSEADQPIDERKQMFAPFYMLEAARGAMIHRGDTVVPFVREEFKIVDAVLEDEPAFPLSPMTCAVILLLFTVFIVYRGVCKGTPCLVWSTVLFFLQGLGGCIVAFLFFFSVHLNFTFYGMWTS
;
A
#
# COMPACT_ATOMS: atom_id res chain seq x y z
N ARG A 1 -2.37 -16.79 10.80
CA ARG A 1 -3.13 -16.30 9.64
C ARG A 1 -2.29 -15.22 8.95
N TYR A 2 -2.05 -15.32 7.65
CA TYR A 2 -1.27 -14.34 6.90
C TYR A 2 -1.95 -12.96 6.92
N ASN A 3 -1.19 -11.90 7.23
CA ASN A 3 -1.64 -10.52 7.16
C ASN A 3 -0.54 -9.68 6.49
N TYR A 4 -0.90 -8.97 5.43
CA TYR A 4 0.06 -8.27 4.58
C TYR A 4 0.95 -7.28 5.35
N PHE A 5 0.41 -6.56 6.31
CA PHE A 5 1.15 -5.56 7.09
C PHE A 5 1.80 -6.10 8.36
N TYR A 6 1.18 -7.08 9.02
CA TYR A 6 1.59 -7.50 10.35
C TYR A 6 2.21 -8.90 10.40
N ASP A 7 1.87 -9.78 9.47
CA ASP A 7 2.31 -11.18 9.46
C ASP A 7 2.56 -11.66 8.03
N ASN A 8 3.56 -11.03 7.38
CA ASN A 8 4.00 -11.36 6.02
C ASN A 8 5.34 -12.12 6.03
N CYS A 9 5.85 -12.46 4.85
CA CYS A 9 7.12 -13.17 4.71
C CYS A 9 8.29 -12.42 5.36
N THR A 10 8.35 -11.10 5.25
CA THR A 10 9.43 -10.27 5.81
C THR A 10 9.39 -10.24 7.33
N THR A 11 8.20 -9.99 7.93
CA THR A 11 8.05 -9.96 9.38
C THR A 11 8.32 -11.31 10.01
N ARG A 12 7.88 -12.41 9.37
CA ARG A 12 8.18 -13.78 9.82
C ARG A 12 9.67 -14.12 9.73
N ALA A 13 10.33 -13.69 8.66
CA ALA A 13 11.77 -13.87 8.52
C ALA A 13 12.52 -13.12 9.61
N ARG A 14 12.18 -11.86 9.87
CA ARG A 14 12.73 -11.05 10.96
C ARG A 14 12.59 -11.77 12.30
N ASP A 15 11.37 -12.19 12.65
CA ASP A 15 11.08 -12.81 13.93
C ASP A 15 11.85 -14.13 14.11
N LYS A 16 12.00 -14.93 13.05
CA LYS A 16 12.80 -16.16 13.07
C LYS A 16 14.29 -15.90 13.22
N ILE A 17 14.81 -14.86 12.60
CA ILE A 17 16.20 -14.44 12.78
C ILE A 17 16.43 -13.98 14.22
N GLU A 18 15.55 -13.14 14.77
CA GLU A 18 15.61 -12.68 16.15
C GLU A 18 15.58 -13.85 17.15
N GLU A 19 14.68 -14.83 16.96
CA GLU A 19 14.60 -16.05 17.79
C GLU A 19 15.89 -16.89 17.76
N SER A 20 16.63 -16.88 16.65
CA SER A 20 17.86 -17.67 16.49
C SER A 20 19.09 -17.03 17.14
N ILE A 21 19.02 -15.75 17.48
CA ILE A 21 20.14 -14.97 18.01
C ILE A 21 20.20 -15.05 19.52
N GLN A 22 21.39 -15.35 20.05
CA GLN A 22 21.64 -15.24 21.49
C GLN A 22 21.88 -13.77 21.85
N GLY A 23 20.92 -13.16 22.56
CA GLY A 23 20.97 -11.75 22.96
C GLY A 23 19.72 -10.99 22.51
N LYS A 24 19.71 -9.68 22.74
CA LYS A 24 18.62 -8.79 22.35
C LYS A 24 19.05 -7.97 21.15
N VAL A 25 18.30 -8.07 20.06
CA VAL A 25 18.48 -7.19 18.88
C VAL A 25 17.84 -5.83 19.19
N VAL A 26 18.60 -4.76 19.00
CA VAL A 26 18.16 -3.38 19.16
C VAL A 26 18.31 -2.70 17.81
N TYR A 27 17.20 -2.24 17.27
CA TYR A 27 17.14 -1.49 16.00
C TYR A 27 17.34 0.00 16.26
N PRO A 28 17.92 0.75 15.31
CA PRO A 28 18.05 2.19 15.44
C PRO A 28 16.67 2.85 15.42
N GLU A 29 16.49 3.89 16.20
CA GLU A 29 15.31 4.74 16.12
C GLU A 29 15.29 5.48 14.79
N ASN A 30 14.16 5.48 14.12
CA ASN A 30 13.96 6.20 12.87
C ASN A 30 13.03 7.38 13.12
N GLU A 31 13.51 8.60 12.97
CA GLU A 31 12.73 9.82 13.17
C GLU A 31 11.67 10.04 12.07
N LYS A 32 11.68 9.25 11.00
CA LYS A 32 10.71 9.38 9.91
C LYS A 32 9.32 8.90 10.37
N VAL A 33 8.41 9.83 10.41
CA VAL A 33 6.98 9.52 10.59
C VAL A 33 6.44 9.04 9.24
N VAL A 34 6.22 7.75 9.10
CA VAL A 34 5.68 7.12 7.89
C VAL A 34 4.43 6.32 8.21
N SER A 35 3.60 6.11 7.20
CA SER A 35 2.42 5.26 7.26
C SER A 35 2.59 4.05 6.33
N PHE A 36 1.74 3.03 6.47
CA PHE A 36 1.74 1.91 5.54
C PHE A 36 1.53 2.36 4.09
N ARG A 37 0.59 3.31 3.88
CA ARG A 37 0.31 3.87 2.56
C ARG A 37 1.52 4.59 1.98
N SER A 38 2.19 5.45 2.75
CA SER A 38 3.36 6.20 2.27
C SER A 38 4.51 5.28 1.86
N ILE A 39 4.72 4.18 2.60
CA ILE A 39 5.73 3.18 2.24
C ILE A 39 5.35 2.47 0.93
N LEU A 40 4.08 2.10 0.74
CA LEU A 40 3.64 1.46 -0.51
C LEU A 40 3.80 2.39 -1.70
N HIS A 41 3.45 3.68 -1.57
CA HIS A 41 3.62 4.67 -2.64
C HIS A 41 5.10 4.83 -3.04
N GLU A 42 6.02 4.81 -2.07
CA GLU A 42 7.47 4.88 -2.33
C GLU A 42 7.95 3.76 -3.28
N PHE A 43 7.33 2.58 -3.23
CA PHE A 43 7.71 1.43 -4.04
C PHE A 43 6.91 1.26 -5.33
N MET A 44 5.86 2.04 -5.54
CA MET A 44 5.05 1.96 -6.78
C MET A 44 5.60 2.81 -7.93
N GLY A 45 6.57 3.70 -7.66
CA GLY A 45 7.17 4.57 -8.66
C GLY A 45 6.11 5.41 -9.40
N ASP A 46 6.24 5.52 -10.72
CA ASP A 46 5.35 6.33 -11.58
C ASP A 46 4.05 5.60 -11.99
N SER A 47 3.73 4.45 -11.36
CA SER A 47 2.56 3.65 -11.71
C SER A 47 1.28 4.19 -11.07
N HIS A 48 0.77 5.32 -11.56
CA HIS A 48 -0.44 5.98 -11.04
C HIS A 48 -1.69 5.10 -10.96
N TRP A 49 -1.82 4.09 -11.83
CA TRP A 49 -2.96 3.17 -11.79
C TRP A 49 -2.83 2.13 -10.67
N SER A 50 -1.62 1.66 -10.40
CA SER A 50 -1.35 0.76 -9.27
C SER A 50 -1.56 1.48 -7.95
N GLU A 51 -1.07 2.72 -7.84
CA GLU A 51 -1.28 3.61 -6.71
C GLU A 51 -2.78 3.82 -6.44
N PHE A 52 -3.54 4.25 -7.48
CA PHE A 52 -4.98 4.42 -7.38
C PHE A 52 -5.72 3.14 -6.96
N GLY A 53 -5.33 1.98 -7.53
CA GLY A 53 -5.95 0.69 -7.20
C GLY A 53 -5.70 0.28 -5.76
N ILE A 54 -4.48 0.45 -5.26
CA ILE A 54 -4.11 0.17 -3.87
C ILE A 54 -4.82 1.13 -2.93
N ASP A 55 -4.85 2.43 -3.24
CA ASP A 55 -5.54 3.45 -2.44
C ASP A 55 -7.03 3.18 -2.29
N LEU A 56 -7.65 2.68 -3.35
CA LEU A 56 -9.05 2.27 -3.31
C LEU A 56 -9.30 1.07 -2.38
N CYS A 57 -8.30 0.19 -2.24
CA CYS A 57 -8.40 -1.01 -1.41
C CYS A 57 -7.97 -0.78 0.04
N LEU A 58 -7.13 0.23 0.31
CA LEU A 58 -6.64 0.53 1.64
C LEU A 58 -7.64 1.39 2.44
N GLY A 59 -7.93 0.97 3.66
CA GLY A 59 -8.71 1.77 4.60
C GLY A 59 -7.88 2.91 5.22
N SER A 60 -8.55 3.80 5.94
CA SER A 60 -7.94 4.97 6.62
C SER A 60 -6.90 4.60 7.70
N GLU A 61 -6.92 3.36 8.19
CA GLU A 61 -5.93 2.87 9.15
C GLU A 61 -4.53 2.80 8.55
N ALA A 62 -4.42 2.59 7.23
CA ALA A 62 -3.14 2.60 6.53
C ALA A 62 -2.47 3.99 6.49
N ASP A 63 -3.19 5.05 6.85
CA ASP A 63 -2.70 6.44 6.92
C ASP A 63 -2.12 6.80 8.30
N GLN A 64 -2.35 5.96 9.31
CA GLN A 64 -1.84 6.21 10.65
C GLN A 64 -0.32 6.06 10.68
N PRO A 65 0.37 6.91 11.48
CA PRO A 65 1.81 6.76 11.69
C PRO A 65 2.11 5.42 12.35
N ILE A 66 3.15 4.77 11.87
CA ILE A 66 3.57 3.44 12.33
C ILE A 66 4.97 3.50 12.95
N ASP A 67 5.19 2.65 13.96
CA ASP A 67 6.50 2.49 14.61
C ASP A 67 7.52 1.79 13.69
N GLU A 68 8.81 1.86 14.05
CA GLU A 68 9.91 1.30 13.27
C GLU A 68 9.74 -0.21 13.06
N ARG A 69 9.21 -0.93 14.05
CA ARG A 69 9.00 -2.36 13.95
C ARG A 69 7.94 -2.71 12.91
N LYS A 70 6.90 -1.90 12.79
CA LYS A 70 5.87 -2.07 11.76
C LYS A 70 6.38 -1.69 10.38
N GLN A 71 7.26 -0.68 10.26
CA GLN A 71 7.88 -0.31 8.98
C GLN A 71 8.65 -1.47 8.34
N MET A 72 9.19 -2.39 9.15
CA MET A 72 9.90 -3.60 8.70
C MET A 72 9.00 -4.64 7.99
N PHE A 73 7.70 -4.35 7.76
CA PHE A 73 6.89 -5.18 6.88
C PHE A 73 7.40 -5.13 5.43
N ALA A 74 8.00 -4.01 5.05
CA ALA A 74 8.62 -3.81 3.75
C ALA A 74 10.08 -4.27 3.78
N PRO A 75 10.53 -5.11 2.80
CA PRO A 75 11.87 -5.69 2.79
C PRO A 75 13.00 -4.66 2.85
N PHE A 76 12.86 -3.53 2.17
CA PHE A 76 13.89 -2.48 2.16
C PHE A 76 14.01 -1.77 3.52
N TYR A 77 12.89 -1.52 4.19
CA TYR A 77 12.91 -0.96 5.54
C TYR A 77 13.51 -1.93 6.54
N MET A 78 13.22 -3.23 6.40
CA MET A 78 13.87 -4.26 7.21
C MET A 78 15.37 -4.32 6.96
N LEU A 79 15.83 -4.25 5.70
CA LEU A 79 17.24 -4.24 5.36
C LEU A 79 17.96 -3.03 5.98
N GLU A 80 17.36 -1.85 5.88
CA GLU A 80 17.93 -0.62 6.43
C GLU A 80 17.99 -0.66 7.97
N ALA A 81 16.94 -1.12 8.61
CA ALA A 81 16.91 -1.34 10.04
C ALA A 81 17.98 -2.37 10.49
N ALA A 82 18.12 -3.47 9.73
CA ALA A 82 19.11 -4.50 10.03
C ALA A 82 20.56 -3.99 9.95
N ARG A 83 20.87 -3.12 8.98
CA ARG A 83 22.21 -2.50 8.82
C ARG A 83 22.62 -1.70 10.04
N GLY A 84 21.67 -0.98 10.65
CA GLY A 84 21.92 -0.18 11.85
C GLY A 84 21.74 -0.93 13.18
N ALA A 85 21.24 -2.17 13.15
CA ALA A 85 20.90 -2.91 14.36
C ALA A 85 22.14 -3.43 15.09
N MET A 86 22.01 -3.53 16.43
CA MET A 86 23.03 -4.05 17.33
C MET A 86 22.49 -5.21 18.16
N ILE A 87 23.33 -6.19 18.44
CA ILE A 87 23.03 -7.32 19.33
C ILE A 87 23.67 -7.07 20.69
N HIS A 88 22.85 -6.98 21.72
CA HIS A 88 23.29 -6.87 23.10
C HIS A 88 23.34 -8.27 23.75
N ARG A 89 24.55 -8.69 24.17
CA ARG A 89 24.82 -9.97 24.85
C ARG A 89 25.47 -9.68 26.20
N GLY A 90 24.67 -9.47 27.23
CA GLY A 90 25.21 -9.03 28.53
C GLY A 90 25.98 -7.71 28.38
N ASP A 91 27.26 -7.69 28.67
CA ASP A 91 28.14 -6.51 28.59
C ASP A 91 28.71 -6.25 27.16
N THR A 92 28.46 -7.15 26.22
CA THR A 92 29.00 -7.02 24.87
C THR A 92 27.94 -6.55 23.89
N VAL A 93 28.31 -5.59 23.02
CA VAL A 93 27.48 -5.08 21.94
C VAL A 93 28.20 -5.34 20.62
N VAL A 94 27.55 -6.04 19.73
CA VAL A 94 28.10 -6.36 18.41
C VAL A 94 27.12 -5.98 17.30
N PRO A 95 27.61 -5.60 16.10
CA PRO A 95 26.72 -5.29 14.99
C PRO A 95 25.91 -6.53 14.58
N PHE A 96 24.64 -6.30 14.21
CA PHE A 96 23.73 -7.34 13.74
C PHE A 96 24.17 -7.87 12.36
N VAL A 97 24.50 -6.98 11.43
CA VAL A 97 25.05 -7.31 10.10
C VAL A 97 26.57 -7.16 10.17
N ARG A 98 27.28 -8.25 9.91
CA ARG A 98 28.75 -8.27 9.89
C ARG A 98 29.29 -7.88 8.50
N GLU A 99 28.71 -8.43 7.46
CA GLU A 99 29.12 -8.25 6.08
C GLU A 99 27.89 -8.27 5.17
N GLU A 100 27.90 -7.47 4.12
CA GLU A 100 26.83 -7.41 3.12
C GLU A 100 27.42 -7.63 1.73
N PHE A 101 26.83 -8.55 0.99
CA PHE A 101 27.23 -8.84 -0.39
C PHE A 101 26.07 -8.65 -1.34
N LYS A 102 26.27 -7.84 -2.37
CA LYS A 102 25.32 -7.73 -3.48
C LYS A 102 25.60 -8.85 -4.48
N ILE A 103 24.76 -9.87 -4.50
CA ILE A 103 24.94 -11.07 -5.35
C ILE A 103 24.46 -10.80 -6.78
N VAL A 104 23.39 -10.04 -6.92
CA VAL A 104 22.76 -9.75 -8.23
C VAL A 104 22.43 -8.28 -8.31
N ASP A 105 22.83 -7.64 -9.41
CA ASP A 105 22.31 -6.36 -9.84
C ASP A 105 21.07 -6.58 -10.69
N ALA A 106 19.90 -6.51 -10.05
CA ALA A 106 18.66 -6.53 -10.81
C ALA A 106 18.51 -5.19 -11.54
N VAL A 107 18.55 -5.24 -12.86
CA VAL A 107 18.11 -4.12 -13.69
C VAL A 107 16.58 -4.20 -13.69
N LEU A 108 15.93 -3.28 -12.98
CA LEU A 108 14.49 -3.12 -13.09
C LEU A 108 14.24 -2.47 -14.46
N GLU A 109 13.63 -3.22 -15.36
CA GLU A 109 13.11 -2.63 -16.60
C GLU A 109 11.90 -1.79 -16.22
N ASP A 110 11.92 -0.52 -16.58
CA ASP A 110 10.77 0.36 -16.44
C ASP A 110 9.64 -0.17 -17.33
N GLU A 111 8.60 -0.73 -16.74
CA GLU A 111 7.41 -1.10 -17.50
C GLU A 111 6.75 0.17 -18.04
N PRO A 112 6.34 0.17 -19.32
CA PRO A 112 5.70 1.34 -19.90
C PRO A 112 4.41 1.65 -19.13
N ALA A 113 4.43 2.74 -18.36
CA ALA A 113 3.26 3.21 -17.65
C ALA A 113 2.16 3.63 -18.65
N PHE A 114 0.90 3.35 -18.31
CA PHE A 114 -0.22 3.83 -19.13
C PHE A 114 -0.19 5.37 -19.17
N PRO A 115 -0.25 5.99 -20.38
CA PRO A 115 0.06 7.41 -20.55
C PRO A 115 -0.95 8.37 -19.91
N LEU A 116 -2.13 7.89 -19.52
CA LEU A 116 -3.17 8.69 -18.88
C LEU A 116 -3.30 8.33 -17.40
N SER A 117 -3.17 9.34 -16.53
CA SER A 117 -3.42 9.14 -15.10
C SER A 117 -4.93 8.91 -14.84
N PRO A 118 -5.31 8.25 -13.72
CA PRO A 118 -6.70 8.08 -13.31
C PRO A 118 -7.46 9.41 -13.25
N MET A 119 -6.82 10.47 -12.75
CA MET A 119 -7.41 11.81 -12.70
C MET A 119 -7.68 12.38 -14.10
N THR A 120 -6.74 12.22 -15.03
CA THR A 120 -6.92 12.67 -16.41
C THR A 120 -8.08 11.92 -17.07
N CYS A 121 -8.20 10.62 -16.88
CA CYS A 121 -9.32 9.82 -17.37
C CYS A 121 -10.66 10.30 -16.78
N ALA A 122 -10.71 10.61 -15.48
CA ALA A 122 -11.91 11.12 -14.83
C ALA A 122 -12.32 12.49 -15.39
N VAL A 123 -11.37 13.40 -15.63
CA VAL A 123 -11.64 14.71 -16.24
C VAL A 123 -12.15 14.57 -17.66
N ILE A 124 -11.54 13.70 -18.48
CA ILE A 124 -12.02 13.43 -19.86
C ILE A 124 -13.44 12.88 -19.83
N LEU A 125 -13.72 11.91 -18.95
CA LEU A 125 -15.06 11.34 -18.79
C LEU A 125 -16.08 12.39 -18.35
N LEU A 126 -15.71 13.29 -17.44
CA LEU A 126 -16.56 14.40 -17.00
C LEU A 126 -16.89 15.34 -18.16
N LEU A 127 -15.87 15.81 -18.90
CA LEU A 127 -16.07 16.71 -20.04
C LEU A 127 -16.92 16.07 -21.11
N PHE A 128 -16.71 14.80 -21.40
CA PHE A 128 -17.51 14.03 -22.37
C PHE A 128 -18.96 13.90 -21.90
N THR A 129 -19.18 13.63 -20.62
CA THR A 129 -20.52 13.56 -20.03
C THR A 129 -21.25 14.91 -20.14
N VAL A 130 -20.58 16.01 -19.76
CA VAL A 130 -21.12 17.37 -19.89
C VAL A 130 -21.49 17.67 -21.32
N PHE A 131 -20.65 17.33 -22.29
CA PHE A 131 -20.91 17.52 -23.70
C PHE A 131 -22.15 16.77 -24.18
N ILE A 132 -22.29 15.47 -23.79
CA ILE A 132 -23.47 14.67 -24.18
C ILE A 132 -24.74 15.26 -23.56
N VAL A 133 -24.72 15.61 -22.28
CA VAL A 133 -25.89 16.19 -21.58
C VAL A 133 -26.27 17.54 -22.23
N TYR A 134 -25.29 18.40 -22.46
CA TYR A 134 -25.53 19.70 -23.16
C TYR A 134 -26.21 19.52 -24.51
N ARG A 135 -25.70 18.59 -25.34
CA ARG A 135 -26.31 18.28 -26.61
C ARG A 135 -27.72 17.70 -26.49
N GLY A 136 -27.96 16.86 -25.48
CA GLY A 136 -29.28 16.31 -25.20
C GLY A 136 -30.29 17.40 -24.83
N VAL A 137 -29.90 18.31 -23.95
CA VAL A 137 -30.75 19.48 -23.59
C VAL A 137 -31.05 20.36 -24.78
N CYS A 138 -30.03 20.70 -25.59
CA CYS A 138 -30.23 21.55 -26.79
C CYS A 138 -31.13 20.91 -27.85
N LYS A 139 -31.17 19.59 -27.95
CA LYS A 139 -32.00 18.85 -28.91
C LYS A 139 -33.34 18.40 -28.35
N GLY A 140 -33.59 18.63 -27.05
CA GLY A 140 -34.80 18.16 -26.39
C GLY A 140 -34.89 16.62 -26.29
N THR A 141 -33.75 15.91 -26.44
CA THR A 141 -33.71 14.44 -26.40
C THR A 141 -33.06 13.95 -25.11
N PRO A 142 -33.73 13.08 -24.34
CA PRO A 142 -33.14 12.58 -23.10
C PRO A 142 -31.95 11.65 -23.39
N CYS A 143 -30.84 11.85 -22.66
CA CYS A 143 -29.60 11.04 -22.76
C CYS A 143 -29.70 9.75 -21.93
N LEU A 144 -30.85 9.04 -21.99
CA LEU A 144 -31.14 7.89 -21.11
C LEU A 144 -30.10 6.79 -21.20
N VAL A 145 -29.69 6.44 -22.44
CA VAL A 145 -28.68 5.35 -22.62
C VAL A 145 -27.37 5.69 -21.94
N TRP A 146 -26.87 6.92 -22.13
CA TRP A 146 -25.62 7.36 -21.51
C TRP A 146 -25.71 7.37 -19.99
N SER A 147 -26.77 7.93 -19.42
CA SER A 147 -27.01 7.96 -17.98
C SER A 147 -27.12 6.55 -17.41
N THR A 148 -27.84 5.65 -18.07
CA THR A 148 -28.00 4.25 -17.65
C THR A 148 -26.64 3.54 -17.61
N VAL A 149 -25.82 3.69 -18.66
CA VAL A 149 -24.48 3.08 -18.70
C VAL A 149 -23.59 3.61 -17.59
N LEU A 150 -23.56 4.94 -17.39
CA LEU A 150 -22.77 5.54 -16.31
C LEU A 150 -23.17 5.05 -14.92
N PHE A 151 -24.46 5.09 -14.61
CA PHE A 151 -24.94 4.62 -13.30
C PHE A 151 -24.75 3.13 -13.10
N PHE A 152 -24.89 2.32 -14.17
CA PHE A 152 -24.61 0.89 -14.09
C PHE A 152 -23.14 0.62 -13.78
N LEU A 153 -22.21 1.27 -14.50
CA LEU A 153 -20.78 1.09 -14.25
C LEU A 153 -20.37 1.60 -12.87
N GLN A 154 -20.92 2.72 -12.42
CA GLN A 154 -20.67 3.25 -11.10
C GLN A 154 -21.22 2.33 -10.00
N GLY A 155 -22.43 1.79 -10.20
CA GLY A 155 -23.03 0.81 -9.31
C GLY A 155 -22.22 -0.48 -9.23
N LEU A 156 -21.73 -0.98 -10.36
CA LEU A 156 -20.85 -2.16 -10.41
C LEU A 156 -19.55 -1.89 -9.65
N GLY A 157 -18.91 -0.75 -9.88
CA GLY A 157 -17.72 -0.32 -9.15
C GLY A 157 -17.98 -0.24 -7.64
N GLY A 158 -19.09 0.37 -7.24
CA GLY A 158 -19.51 0.44 -5.84
C GLY A 158 -19.72 -0.94 -5.19
N CYS A 159 -20.30 -1.89 -5.93
CA CYS A 159 -20.45 -3.27 -5.47
C CYS A 159 -19.10 -3.97 -5.27
N ILE A 160 -18.14 -3.76 -6.19
CA ILE A 160 -16.79 -4.33 -6.06
C ILE A 160 -16.09 -3.76 -4.81
N VAL A 161 -16.14 -2.44 -4.61
CA VAL A 161 -15.56 -1.79 -3.42
C VAL A 161 -16.24 -2.27 -2.14
N ALA A 162 -17.56 -2.37 -2.13
CA ALA A 162 -18.30 -2.90 -0.98
C ALA A 162 -17.92 -4.36 -0.70
N PHE A 163 -17.81 -5.19 -1.75
CA PHE A 163 -17.35 -6.58 -1.59
C PHE A 163 -15.92 -6.64 -1.00
N LEU A 164 -14.98 -5.84 -1.53
CA LEU A 164 -13.64 -5.75 -0.99
C LEU A 164 -13.67 -5.28 0.48
N PHE A 165 -14.49 -4.30 0.81
CA PHE A 165 -14.61 -3.79 2.16
C PHE A 165 -15.15 -4.82 3.16
N PHE A 166 -16.17 -5.58 2.80
CA PHE A 166 -16.81 -6.54 3.73
C PHE A 166 -16.16 -7.92 3.73
N PHE A 167 -15.57 -8.37 2.63
CA PHE A 167 -15.09 -9.73 2.46
C PHE A 167 -13.57 -9.86 2.36
N SER A 168 -12.83 -8.77 2.11
CA SER A 168 -11.37 -8.84 2.09
C SER A 168 -10.80 -8.89 3.49
N VAL A 169 -9.90 -9.83 3.70
CA VAL A 169 -9.17 -10.01 4.98
C VAL A 169 -8.28 -8.81 5.29
N HIS A 170 -7.89 -8.05 4.29
CA HIS A 170 -7.03 -6.87 4.43
C HIS A 170 -7.77 -5.66 5.00
N LEU A 171 -9.09 -5.57 4.78
CA LEU A 171 -9.94 -4.49 5.26
C LEU A 171 -10.51 -4.72 6.66
N ASN A 172 -10.34 -5.91 7.25
CA ASN A 172 -10.75 -6.21 8.62
C ASN A 172 -9.89 -5.51 9.72
N PHE A 173 -9.04 -4.58 9.34
CA PHE A 173 -8.30 -3.73 10.26
C PHE A 173 -9.22 -2.91 11.16
N THR A 174 -10.27 -2.35 10.60
CA THR A 174 -11.20 -1.46 11.30
C THR A 174 -12.00 -2.16 12.40
N PHE A 175 -12.23 -3.47 12.29
CA PHE A 175 -13.04 -4.21 13.27
C PHE A 175 -12.24 -4.74 14.47
N TYR A 176 -10.95 -5.01 14.33
CA TYR A 176 -10.16 -5.56 15.45
C TYR A 176 -9.68 -4.48 16.43
N GLY A 177 -9.38 -3.26 15.97
CA GLY A 177 -8.97 -2.17 16.84
C GLY A 177 -10.09 -1.65 17.76
N MET A 178 -11.35 -1.84 17.39
CA MET A 178 -12.51 -1.35 18.14
C MET A 178 -12.91 -2.27 19.32
N TRP A 179 -12.35 -3.49 19.42
CA TRP A 179 -12.68 -4.47 20.46
C TRP A 179 -11.54 -4.72 21.46
N THR A 180 -10.40 -4.05 21.34
CA THR A 180 -9.23 -4.22 22.23
C THR A 180 -8.80 -2.96 22.96
N SER A 181 -9.62 -1.91 22.97
CA SER A 181 -9.43 -0.72 23.82
C SER A 181 -10.34 -0.73 25.04
#